data_3e4298700f31e4d0f48963ffb79987b2
#
_entry.id   3e4298700f31e4d0f48963ffb79987b2
#
_cell.length_a   1.000
_cell.length_b   1.000
_cell.length_c   1.000
_cell.angle_alpha   90.00
_cell.angle_beta   90.00
_cell.angle_gamma   90.00
#
_symmetry.space_group_name_H-M   'P 1'
#
loop_
_entity.id
_entity.type
_entity.pdbx_description
1 polymer ?
#
loop_
_entity_poly.entity_id
_entity_poly.type
_entity_poly.pdbx_seq_one_letter_code
_entity_poly.pdbx_strand_id
1 'polypeptide(L)'
;MRIYHGSRAFFDSFDPQFFGTGEGTGLAFWFIDNFDGADYHAHMISRLPVHTPRVYTCEFPDHLPVADLDASLSSQPKILARLRDTLPDELAIELPTEDRHWGTHLLLRWAALSGKIGENSELIDLLFSRCGIMGAHNIQGGCGNTRYKGRCTVIFAGAAHHIRILKTEEV
;
A
#
# COMPACT_ATOMS: atom_id res chain seq x y z
N MET A 1 -6.97 -3.54 -11.49
CA MET A 1 -6.70 -4.79 -10.73
C MET A 1 -7.81 -5.04 -9.72
N ARG A 2 -8.09 -6.33 -9.46
CA ARG A 2 -9.03 -6.73 -8.41
C ARG A 2 -8.26 -6.94 -7.10
N ILE A 3 -8.79 -6.39 -6.02
CA ILE A 3 -8.19 -6.42 -4.68
C ILE A 3 -9.29 -6.64 -3.65
N TYR A 4 -8.94 -7.19 -2.49
CA TYR A 4 -9.88 -7.56 -1.44
C TYR A 4 -9.47 -6.94 -0.11
N HIS A 5 -10.46 -6.48 0.65
CA HIS A 5 -10.26 -5.91 1.97
C HIS A 5 -11.15 -6.59 2.99
N GLY A 6 -10.56 -7.12 4.06
CA GLY A 6 -11.30 -7.70 5.17
C GLY A 6 -11.52 -6.67 6.27
N SER A 7 -12.77 -6.53 6.75
CA SER A 7 -13.11 -5.60 7.82
C SER A 7 -14.32 -6.07 8.60
N ARG A 8 -14.46 -5.57 9.83
CA ARG A 8 -15.70 -5.67 10.60
C ARG A 8 -16.53 -4.38 10.56
N ALA A 9 -15.99 -3.29 10.05
CA ALA A 9 -16.74 -2.08 9.78
C ALA A 9 -17.58 -2.24 8.51
N PHE A 10 -18.78 -1.66 8.50
CA PHE A 10 -19.60 -1.52 7.30
C PHE A 10 -19.40 -0.12 6.74
N PHE A 11 -19.05 -0.04 5.46
CA PHE A 11 -18.88 1.21 4.73
C PHE A 11 -19.17 0.99 3.24
N ASP A 12 -19.48 2.05 2.52
CA ASP A 12 -19.75 2.07 1.08
C ASP A 12 -18.63 2.77 0.27
N SER A 13 -17.67 3.37 0.96
CA SER A 13 -16.49 3.99 0.34
C SER A 13 -15.29 3.95 1.28
N PHE A 14 -14.09 3.99 0.72
CA PHE A 14 -12.85 4.10 1.47
C PHE A 14 -12.56 5.58 1.78
N ASP A 15 -12.86 6.00 3.00
CA ASP A 15 -12.69 7.37 3.46
C ASP A 15 -11.41 7.52 4.29
N PRO A 16 -10.47 8.41 3.87
CA PRO A 16 -9.23 8.66 4.60
C PRO A 16 -9.39 9.12 6.06
N GLN A 17 -10.53 9.67 6.45
CA GLN A 17 -10.77 10.05 7.84
C GLN A 17 -10.73 8.86 8.83
N PHE A 18 -10.92 7.62 8.33
CA PHE A 18 -10.89 6.40 9.13
C PHE A 18 -9.53 5.70 9.15
N PHE A 19 -8.48 6.34 8.64
CA PHE A 19 -7.13 5.80 8.75
C PHE A 19 -6.71 5.59 10.20
N GLY A 20 -5.90 4.55 10.42
CA GLY A 20 -5.37 4.24 11.75
C GLY A 20 -6.38 3.59 12.70
N THR A 21 -7.62 3.34 12.27
CA THR A 21 -8.60 2.59 13.06
C THR A 21 -8.38 1.08 12.99
N GLY A 22 -7.56 0.60 12.06
CA GLY A 22 -7.15 -0.79 11.90
C GLY A 22 -5.70 -1.05 12.34
N GLU A 23 -5.12 -2.19 11.93
CA GLU A 23 -3.74 -2.57 12.24
C GLU A 23 -2.69 -1.86 11.37
N GLY A 24 -3.08 -1.16 10.32
CA GLY A 24 -2.19 -0.50 9.38
C GLY A 24 -1.68 0.86 9.85
N THR A 25 -0.52 1.27 9.34
CA THR A 25 -0.02 2.63 9.49
C THR A 25 -0.93 3.63 8.76
N GLY A 26 -1.23 4.74 9.39
CA GLY A 26 -2.31 5.66 9.13
C GLY A 26 -2.29 6.47 7.82
N LEU A 27 -1.69 5.99 6.72
CA LEU A 27 -1.66 6.75 5.45
C LEU A 27 -2.07 5.89 4.25
N ALA A 28 -2.57 4.67 4.46
CA ALA A 28 -2.94 3.77 3.37
C ALA A 28 -4.06 2.80 3.76
N PHE A 29 -4.82 2.35 2.77
CA PHE A 29 -5.73 1.22 2.88
C PHE A 29 -5.03 -0.05 2.44
N TRP A 30 -5.23 -1.13 3.19
CA TRP A 30 -4.60 -2.42 2.99
C TRP A 30 -5.52 -3.38 2.27
N PHE A 31 -4.99 -4.04 1.25
CA PHE A 31 -5.68 -5.02 0.43
C PHE A 31 -4.82 -6.25 0.24
N ILE A 32 -5.46 -7.35 -0.16
CA ILE A 32 -4.83 -8.58 -0.60
C ILE A 32 -5.39 -9.00 -1.95
N ASP A 33 -4.66 -9.80 -2.72
CA ASP A 33 -5.04 -10.20 -4.07
C ASP A 33 -6.02 -11.38 -4.14
N ASN A 34 -6.44 -11.93 -2.99
CA ASN A 34 -7.36 -13.04 -2.92
C ASN A 34 -8.40 -12.91 -1.79
N PHE A 35 -9.54 -13.58 -1.98
CA PHE A 35 -10.67 -13.54 -1.05
C PHE A 35 -10.33 -14.17 0.30
N ASP A 36 -9.69 -15.35 0.30
CA ASP A 36 -9.42 -16.11 1.54
C ASP A 36 -8.51 -15.34 2.51
N GLY A 37 -7.55 -14.59 1.98
CA GLY A 37 -6.69 -13.73 2.79
C GLY A 37 -7.46 -12.57 3.42
N ALA A 38 -8.41 -11.98 2.69
CA ALA A 38 -9.25 -10.91 3.20
C ALA A 38 -10.27 -11.45 4.23
N ASP A 39 -10.83 -12.62 4.00
CA ASP A 39 -11.71 -13.32 4.94
C ASP A 39 -10.98 -13.62 6.26
N TYR A 40 -9.79 -14.22 6.17
CA TYR A 40 -8.97 -14.44 7.35
C TYR A 40 -8.72 -13.15 8.13
N HIS A 41 -8.38 -12.05 7.43
CA HIS A 41 -8.13 -10.75 8.04
C HIS A 41 -9.39 -10.19 8.73
N ALA A 42 -10.56 -10.30 8.10
CA ALA A 42 -11.84 -9.86 8.67
C ALA A 42 -12.16 -10.54 10.00
N HIS A 43 -11.82 -11.83 10.12
CA HIS A 43 -12.02 -12.60 11.33
C HIS A 43 -11.00 -12.30 12.43
N MET A 44 -9.73 -12.10 12.06
CA MET A 44 -8.62 -11.95 13.02
C MET A 44 -8.48 -10.54 13.59
N ILE A 45 -8.98 -9.50 12.89
CA ILE A 45 -8.96 -8.13 13.41
C ILE A 45 -10.08 -7.95 14.41
N SER A 46 -9.75 -8.18 15.68
CA SER A 46 -10.72 -8.21 16.77
C SER A 46 -11.01 -6.86 17.43
N ARG A 47 -10.54 -5.74 16.88
CA ARG A 47 -10.78 -4.41 17.50
C ARG A 47 -12.25 -4.00 17.53
N LEU A 48 -13.09 -4.66 16.71
CA LEU A 48 -14.55 -4.45 16.70
C LEU A 48 -15.28 -5.80 16.84
N PRO A 49 -15.18 -6.48 18.00
CA PRO A 49 -15.66 -7.86 18.15
C PRO A 49 -17.19 -8.03 17.98
N VAL A 50 -17.95 -6.95 18.09
CA VAL A 50 -19.42 -6.96 17.99
C VAL A 50 -19.95 -6.83 16.57
N HIS A 51 -19.07 -6.58 15.56
CA HIS A 51 -19.50 -6.41 14.18
C HIS A 51 -19.24 -7.67 13.36
N THR A 52 -20.13 -7.95 12.42
CA THR A 52 -20.02 -9.08 11.49
C THR A 52 -18.80 -8.90 10.58
N PRO A 53 -17.94 -9.93 10.45
CA PRO A 53 -16.84 -9.89 9.50
C PRO A 53 -17.36 -9.77 8.07
N ARG A 54 -16.67 -8.98 7.25
CA ARG A 54 -17.02 -8.71 5.84
C ARG A 54 -15.77 -8.70 4.97
N VAL A 55 -15.96 -9.18 3.74
CA VAL A 55 -14.98 -9.04 2.67
C VAL A 55 -15.53 -8.09 1.62
N TYR A 56 -14.75 -7.07 1.31
CA TYR A 56 -14.99 -6.11 0.25
C TYR A 56 -14.19 -6.52 -0.98
N THR A 57 -14.89 -6.91 -2.05
CA THR A 57 -14.29 -7.09 -3.36
C THR A 57 -14.21 -5.72 -4.03
N CYS A 58 -13.01 -5.28 -4.35
CA CYS A 58 -12.75 -3.95 -4.88
C CYS A 58 -12.04 -4.00 -6.23
N GLU A 59 -12.14 -2.92 -6.96
CA GLU A 59 -11.37 -2.66 -8.16
C GLU A 59 -10.57 -1.37 -8.02
N PHE A 60 -9.31 -1.42 -8.45
CA PHE A 60 -8.44 -0.26 -8.58
C PHE A 60 -7.90 -0.20 -10.01
N PRO A 61 -7.84 0.98 -10.68
CA PRO A 61 -7.45 1.08 -12.08
C PRO A 61 -6.00 0.64 -12.33
N ASP A 62 -5.80 -0.25 -13.31
CA ASP A 62 -4.47 -0.80 -13.66
C ASP A 62 -3.51 0.24 -14.25
N HIS A 63 -4.04 1.33 -14.80
CA HIS A 63 -3.20 2.37 -15.40
C HIS A 63 -2.58 3.32 -14.38
N LEU A 64 -3.10 3.34 -13.16
CA LEU A 64 -2.53 4.15 -12.07
C LEU A 64 -1.22 3.54 -11.55
N PRO A 65 -0.23 4.37 -11.23
CA PRO A 65 1.08 3.89 -10.82
C PRO A 65 1.04 3.30 -9.40
N VAL A 66 1.25 1.98 -9.33
CA VAL A 66 1.44 1.24 -8.09
C VAL A 66 2.84 0.61 -8.14
N ALA A 67 3.67 0.93 -7.17
CA ALA A 67 5.04 0.43 -7.09
C ALA A 67 5.07 -0.99 -6.53
N ASP A 68 5.96 -1.84 -7.02
CA ASP A 68 6.27 -3.13 -6.44
C ASP A 68 7.59 -3.06 -5.68
N LEU A 69 7.52 -3.16 -4.35
CA LEU A 69 8.70 -3.02 -3.49
C LEU A 69 9.56 -4.29 -3.41
N ASP A 70 9.09 -5.42 -3.96
CA ASP A 70 9.87 -6.66 -4.08
C ASP A 70 10.47 -6.86 -5.48
N ALA A 71 10.08 -6.04 -6.45
CA ALA A 71 10.63 -6.06 -7.80
C ALA A 71 11.67 -4.94 -7.97
N SER A 72 12.70 -5.18 -8.79
CA SER A 72 13.68 -4.14 -9.11
C SER A 72 13.05 -2.95 -9.83
N LEU A 73 13.59 -1.75 -9.63
CA LEU A 73 13.10 -0.54 -10.33
C LEU A 73 13.30 -0.63 -11.85
N SER A 74 14.34 -1.33 -12.32
CA SER A 74 14.58 -1.56 -13.75
C SER A 74 13.43 -2.31 -14.42
N SER A 75 12.71 -3.17 -13.68
CA SER A 75 11.52 -3.87 -14.16
C SER A 75 10.25 -3.01 -14.14
N GLN A 76 10.32 -1.80 -13.59
CA GLN A 76 9.19 -0.88 -13.38
C GLN A 76 9.45 0.49 -14.04
N PRO A 77 9.57 0.57 -15.37
CA PRO A 77 10.05 1.79 -16.04
C PRO A 77 9.19 3.03 -15.76
N LYS A 78 7.87 2.87 -15.59
CA LYS A 78 6.97 3.98 -15.26
C LYS A 78 7.20 4.52 -13.85
N ILE A 79 7.48 3.65 -12.89
CA ILE A 79 7.81 4.04 -11.51
C ILE A 79 9.19 4.70 -11.48
N LEU A 80 10.19 4.08 -12.14
CA LEU A 80 11.54 4.62 -12.23
C LEU A 80 11.55 6.03 -12.86
N ALA A 81 10.81 6.25 -13.94
CA ALA A 81 10.70 7.57 -14.57
C ALA A 81 10.13 8.61 -13.58
N ARG A 82 9.01 8.30 -12.91
CA ARG A 82 8.43 9.20 -11.90
C ARG A 82 9.39 9.55 -10.78
N LEU A 83 10.14 8.57 -10.28
CA LEU A 83 11.12 8.81 -9.23
C LEU A 83 12.23 9.75 -9.72
N ARG A 84 12.77 9.51 -10.93
CA ARG A 84 13.82 10.36 -11.52
C ARG A 84 13.36 11.78 -11.78
N ASP A 85 12.12 11.94 -12.23
CA ASP A 85 11.58 13.27 -12.62
C ASP A 85 11.22 14.13 -11.40
N THR A 86 11.01 13.53 -10.22
CA THR A 86 10.44 14.23 -9.08
C THR A 86 11.28 14.23 -7.81
N LEU A 87 12.19 13.26 -7.66
CA LEU A 87 13.12 13.26 -6.52
C LEU A 87 14.21 14.32 -6.70
N PRO A 88 14.73 14.88 -5.57
CA PRO A 88 15.94 15.67 -5.60
C PRO A 88 17.09 14.91 -6.27
N ASP A 89 17.99 15.62 -6.96
CA ASP A 89 19.10 15.03 -7.70
C ASP A 89 19.93 14.07 -6.84
N GLU A 90 20.16 14.41 -5.58
CA GLU A 90 20.94 13.60 -4.64
C GLU A 90 20.31 12.22 -4.39
N LEU A 91 18.98 12.08 -4.54
CA LEU A 91 18.28 10.81 -4.44
C LEU A 91 18.11 10.13 -5.80
N ALA A 92 17.85 10.90 -6.85
CA ALA A 92 17.56 10.40 -8.18
C ALA A 92 18.79 9.74 -8.84
N ILE A 93 19.99 10.30 -8.63
CA ILE A 93 21.24 9.82 -9.24
C ILE A 93 21.63 8.43 -8.72
N GLU A 94 21.39 8.15 -7.46
CA GLU A 94 21.82 6.91 -6.81
C GLU A 94 20.66 5.93 -6.55
N LEU A 95 19.57 6.01 -7.34
CA LEU A 95 18.50 5.04 -7.22
C LEU A 95 19.02 3.61 -7.50
N PRO A 96 18.84 2.67 -6.57
CA PRO A 96 19.32 1.30 -6.71
C PRO A 96 18.40 0.51 -7.67
N THR A 97 18.60 0.68 -8.98
CA THR A 97 17.66 0.21 -10.00
C THR A 97 17.54 -1.31 -10.08
N GLU A 98 18.59 -2.05 -9.72
CA GLU A 98 18.62 -3.52 -9.76
C GLU A 98 18.30 -4.17 -8.42
N ASP A 99 18.19 -3.38 -7.36
CA ASP A 99 17.93 -3.89 -6.02
C ASP A 99 16.43 -4.10 -5.79
N ARG A 100 16.08 -5.23 -5.19
CA ARG A 100 14.71 -5.53 -4.73
C ARG A 100 14.33 -4.79 -3.44
N HIS A 101 15.30 -4.24 -2.73
CA HIS A 101 15.08 -3.47 -1.51
C HIS A 101 15.17 -1.96 -1.74
N TRP A 102 14.99 -1.52 -2.99
CA TRP A 102 15.11 -0.12 -3.38
C TRP A 102 14.23 0.83 -2.53
N GLY A 103 13.04 0.38 -2.14
CA GLY A 103 12.14 1.18 -1.29
C GLY A 103 12.74 1.46 0.08
N THR A 104 13.35 0.44 0.71
CA THR A 104 14.07 0.60 1.99
C THR A 104 15.29 1.52 1.83
N HIS A 105 16.09 1.34 0.78
CA HIS A 105 17.25 2.19 0.53
C HIS A 105 16.85 3.64 0.25
N LEU A 106 15.78 3.86 -0.53
CA LEU A 106 15.25 5.19 -0.77
C LEU A 106 14.77 5.86 0.54
N LEU A 107 14.07 5.12 1.38
CA LEU A 107 13.61 5.60 2.68
C LEU A 107 14.76 5.99 3.59
N LEU A 108 15.76 5.14 3.74
CA LEU A 108 16.94 5.41 4.57
C LEU A 108 17.70 6.66 4.10
N ARG A 109 17.86 6.83 2.81
CA ARG A 109 18.53 8.02 2.23
C ARG A 109 17.69 9.28 2.41
N TRP A 110 16.37 9.16 2.18
CA TRP A 110 15.44 10.25 2.45
C TRP A 110 15.47 10.69 3.91
N ALA A 111 15.46 9.73 4.83
CA ALA A 111 15.57 9.99 6.26
C ALA A 111 16.89 10.69 6.62
N ALA A 112 18.01 10.24 6.06
CA ALA A 112 19.31 10.87 6.27
C ALA A 112 19.37 12.32 5.78
N LEU A 113 18.79 12.60 4.60
CA LEU A 113 18.75 13.96 4.02
C LEU A 113 17.77 14.89 4.75
N SER A 114 16.65 14.36 5.21
CA SER A 114 15.61 15.14 5.89
C SER A 114 15.85 15.32 7.39
N GLY A 115 16.84 14.60 7.97
CA GLY A 115 17.10 14.57 9.42
C GLY A 115 16.01 13.86 10.22
N LYS A 116 15.16 13.07 9.56
CA LYS A 116 14.09 12.29 10.20
C LYS A 116 14.51 10.82 10.31
N ILE A 117 13.93 10.13 11.27
CA ILE A 117 14.01 8.66 11.36
C ILE A 117 12.94 8.11 10.43
N GLY A 118 13.35 7.32 9.41
CA GLY A 118 12.43 6.80 8.42
C GLY A 118 11.48 5.76 8.99
N GLU A 119 10.19 6.00 8.77
CA GLU A 119 9.11 5.05 9.02
C GLU A 119 8.37 4.77 7.71
N ASN A 120 7.59 3.68 7.65
CA ASN A 120 6.77 3.37 6.46
C ASN A 120 5.85 4.52 6.03
N SER A 121 5.33 5.30 6.99
CA SER A 121 4.53 6.49 6.73
C SER A 121 5.29 7.57 5.96
N GLU A 122 6.58 7.72 6.22
CA GLU A 122 7.42 8.69 5.50
C GLU A 122 7.73 8.22 4.08
N LEU A 123 7.93 6.92 3.87
CA LEU A 123 8.05 6.35 2.51
C LEU A 123 6.75 6.55 1.71
N ILE A 124 5.60 6.31 2.33
CA ILE A 124 4.29 6.54 1.72
C ILE A 124 4.12 8.00 1.31
N ASP A 125 4.46 8.94 2.21
CA ASP A 125 4.39 10.37 1.92
C ASP A 125 5.34 10.76 0.78
N LEU A 126 6.58 10.28 0.81
CA LEU A 126 7.56 10.52 -0.25
C LEU A 126 7.05 10.01 -1.61
N LEU A 127 6.61 8.76 -1.69
CA LEU A 127 6.15 8.15 -2.94
C LEU A 127 4.90 8.83 -3.45
N PHE A 128 3.90 9.03 -2.59
CA PHE A 128 2.62 9.59 -2.99
C PHE A 128 2.66 11.10 -3.19
N SER A 129 3.09 11.86 -2.18
CA SER A 129 3.00 13.33 -2.21
C SER A 129 3.98 13.96 -3.20
N ARG A 130 5.13 13.33 -3.44
CA ARG A 130 6.16 13.86 -4.34
C ARG A 130 6.18 13.19 -5.70
N CYS A 131 6.12 11.86 -5.74
CA CYS A 131 6.30 11.11 -6.98
C CYS A 131 4.98 10.73 -7.66
N GLY A 132 3.83 11.04 -7.04
CA GLY A 132 2.51 10.72 -7.59
C GLY A 132 2.29 9.21 -7.79
N ILE A 133 2.92 8.37 -6.95
CA ILE A 133 2.70 6.94 -6.91
C ILE A 133 1.50 6.68 -6.00
N MET A 134 0.49 5.97 -6.51
CA MET A 134 -0.82 5.86 -5.88
C MET A 134 -0.93 4.73 -4.86
N GLY A 135 0.02 3.81 -4.85
CA GLY A 135 0.04 2.67 -3.94
C GLY A 135 1.32 1.88 -4.07
N ALA A 136 1.44 0.82 -3.28
CA ALA A 136 2.56 -0.09 -3.34
C ALA A 136 2.14 -1.53 -3.06
N HIS A 137 2.76 -2.48 -3.77
CA HIS A 137 2.75 -3.88 -3.40
C HIS A 137 3.89 -4.17 -2.42
N ASN A 138 3.64 -5.09 -1.49
CA ASN A 138 4.66 -5.64 -0.59
C ASN A 138 5.37 -4.59 0.29
N ILE A 139 4.66 -3.53 0.66
CA ILE A 139 5.18 -2.59 1.65
C ILE A 139 5.45 -3.33 2.97
N GLN A 140 6.50 -3.29 3.63
CA GLN A 140 6.90 -4.10 4.79
C GLN A 140 7.37 -5.54 4.49
N GLY A 141 7.83 -5.82 3.26
CA GLY A 141 8.26 -7.16 2.89
C GLY A 141 7.10 -8.14 2.64
N GLY A 142 5.98 -7.58 2.22
CA GLY A 142 4.73 -8.31 2.00
C GLY A 142 3.93 -8.51 3.29
N CYS A 143 2.73 -9.04 3.17
CA CYS A 143 2.06 -9.67 4.31
C CYS A 143 2.86 -10.95 4.64
N GLY A 144 4.06 -10.78 5.16
CA GLY A 144 5.05 -11.84 5.43
C GLY A 144 4.61 -12.85 6.49
N ASN A 145 3.36 -12.74 6.88
CA ASN A 145 2.72 -13.77 7.65
C ASN A 145 2.24 -14.84 6.66
N THR A 146 2.84 -16.02 6.70
CA THR A 146 2.45 -17.22 5.97
C THR A 146 0.95 -17.58 6.11
N ARG A 147 0.24 -16.92 7.01
CA ARG A 147 -1.21 -17.04 7.21
C ARG A 147 -2.01 -16.21 6.21
N TYR A 148 -1.47 -15.08 5.71
CA TYR A 148 -2.10 -14.30 4.64
C TYR A 148 -1.57 -14.81 3.30
N LYS A 149 -2.17 -15.83 2.76
CA LYS A 149 -1.82 -16.34 1.43
C LYS A 149 -2.19 -15.32 0.38
N GLY A 150 -1.25 -14.51 -0.07
CA GLY A 150 -1.49 -13.54 -1.13
C GLY A 150 -0.54 -12.34 -1.10
N ARG A 151 -0.63 -11.56 -2.17
CA ARG A 151 0.14 -10.34 -2.35
C ARG A 151 -0.55 -9.18 -1.66
N CYS A 152 0.12 -8.57 -0.71
CA CYS A 152 -0.36 -7.36 -0.05
C CYS A 152 -0.23 -6.15 -0.98
N THR A 153 -1.26 -5.34 -1.01
CA THR A 153 -1.30 -4.08 -1.75
C THR A 153 -1.81 -2.99 -0.81
N VAL A 154 -1.12 -1.87 -0.77
CA VAL A 154 -1.62 -0.67 -0.12
C VAL A 154 -2.00 0.37 -1.17
N ILE A 155 -3.12 1.05 -0.96
CA ILE A 155 -3.52 2.22 -1.74
C ILE A 155 -3.43 3.42 -0.81
N PHE A 156 -2.64 4.42 -1.24
CA PHE A 156 -2.38 5.59 -0.42
C PHE A 156 -3.63 6.50 -0.31
N ALA A 157 -3.72 7.26 0.76
CA ALA A 157 -4.87 8.08 1.13
C ALA A 157 -5.41 8.92 -0.03
N GLY A 158 -4.56 9.64 -0.71
CA GLY A 158 -4.96 10.51 -1.81
C GLY A 158 -5.50 9.78 -3.04
N ALA A 159 -5.27 8.46 -3.15
CA ALA A 159 -5.78 7.62 -4.23
C ALA A 159 -7.03 6.81 -3.84
N ALA A 160 -7.53 6.98 -2.61
CA ALA A 160 -8.69 6.24 -2.09
C ALA A 160 -9.94 6.39 -2.96
N HIS A 161 -10.16 7.57 -3.53
CA HIS A 161 -11.30 7.87 -4.40
C HIS A 161 -11.33 7.09 -5.72
N HIS A 162 -10.22 6.43 -6.07
CA HIS A 162 -10.15 5.52 -7.21
C HIS A 162 -10.55 4.08 -6.86
N ILE A 163 -10.72 3.75 -5.58
CA ILE A 163 -11.15 2.42 -5.16
C ILE A 163 -12.65 2.30 -5.36
N ARG A 164 -13.07 1.33 -6.15
CA ARG A 164 -14.48 1.03 -6.36
C ARG A 164 -14.84 -0.27 -5.67
N ILE A 165 -15.77 -0.24 -4.73
CA ILE A 165 -16.35 -1.44 -4.14
C ILE A 165 -17.30 -2.07 -5.17
N LEU A 166 -17.05 -3.32 -5.52
CA LEU A 166 -17.87 -4.10 -6.45
C LEU A 166 -18.90 -4.95 -5.73
N LYS A 167 -18.52 -5.49 -4.57
CA LYS A 167 -19.32 -6.40 -3.76
C LYS A 167 -18.88 -6.36 -2.31
N THR A 168 -19.83 -6.52 -1.38
CA THR A 168 -19.57 -6.74 0.04
C THR A 168 -20.23 -8.04 0.45
N GLU A 169 -19.52 -8.91 1.14
CA GLU A 169 -19.99 -10.22 1.61
C GLU A 169 -19.74 -10.37 3.10
N GLU A 170 -20.78 -10.80 3.82
CA GLU A 170 -20.62 -11.28 5.22
C GLU A 170 -20.02 -12.67 5.19
N VAL A 171 -19.02 -12.93 6.05
CA VAL A 171 -18.23 -14.17 6.08
C VAL A 171 -18.12 -14.75 7.48
#